data_61f568f2d072fa4980fcdccd02864799
#
_entry.id   61f568f2d072fa4980fcdccd02864799
#
_cell.length_a   1.000
_cell.length_b   1.000
_cell.length_c   1.000
_cell.angle_alpha   90.00
_cell.angle_beta   90.00
_cell.angle_gamma   90.00
#
_symmetry.space_group_name_H-M   'P 1'
#
loop_
_entity.id
_entity.type
_entity.pdbx_description
1 polymer ?
#
loop_
_entity_poly.entity_id
_entity_poly.type
_entity_poly.pdbx_seq_one_letter_code
_entity_poly.pdbx_strand_id
1 'polypeptide(L)'
;MSIEVGAKLQGKVSGITNFGAFIDLGAGKTGLVHISEVSNGYVKDIHDVLSVGDEVTVKVISVNDDGKIGLSIRKAQEQPVESG
;
A
#
# COMPACT_ATOMS: atom_id res chain seq x y z
N MET A 1 -9.45 -11.33 -12.91
CA MET A 1 -9.65 -9.88 -12.71
C MET A 1 -8.31 -9.19 -12.64
N SER A 2 -8.18 -8.09 -13.32
CA SER A 2 -6.93 -7.35 -13.33
C SER A 2 -6.95 -6.25 -12.27
N ILE A 3 -5.78 -5.95 -11.72
CA ILE A 3 -5.59 -4.87 -10.77
C ILE A 3 -5.40 -3.59 -11.56
N GLU A 4 -6.15 -2.55 -11.23
CA GLU A 4 -6.12 -1.29 -11.94
C GLU A 4 -5.65 -0.16 -11.04
N VAL A 5 -4.97 0.81 -11.65
CA VAL A 5 -4.55 2.02 -10.94
C VAL A 5 -5.79 2.76 -10.44
N GLY A 6 -5.74 3.17 -9.19
CA GLY A 6 -6.86 3.84 -8.54
C GLY A 6 -7.75 2.93 -7.71
N ALA A 7 -7.62 1.61 -7.87
CA ALA A 7 -8.41 0.68 -7.09
C ALA A 7 -7.97 0.64 -5.63
N LYS A 8 -8.93 0.53 -4.73
CA LYS A 8 -8.65 0.30 -3.31
C LYS A 8 -8.79 -1.17 -3.02
N LEU A 9 -7.79 -1.73 -2.37
CA LEU A 9 -7.73 -3.16 -2.07
C LEU A 9 -7.34 -3.34 -0.61
N GLN A 10 -7.79 -4.45 -0.04
CA GLN A 10 -7.29 -4.86 1.27
C GLN A 10 -6.19 -5.88 1.08
N GLY A 11 -5.13 -5.70 1.84
CA GLY A 11 -4.00 -6.61 1.81
C GLY A 11 -3.46 -6.84 3.20
N LYS A 12 -2.48 -7.72 3.27
CA LYS A 12 -1.82 -8.05 4.53
C LYS A 12 -0.33 -7.79 4.37
N VAL A 13 0.27 -7.15 5.38
CA VAL A 13 1.71 -6.91 5.37
C VAL A 13 2.43 -8.24 5.47
N SER A 14 3.16 -8.61 4.42
CA SER A 14 3.90 -9.86 4.36
C SER A 14 5.37 -9.69 4.69
N GLY A 15 5.90 -8.48 4.56
CA GLY A 15 7.29 -8.18 4.89
C GLY A 15 7.52 -6.70 4.98
N ILE A 16 8.52 -6.30 5.73
CA ILE A 16 8.87 -4.90 5.93
C ILE A 16 10.36 -4.72 5.70
N THR A 17 10.71 -3.68 4.95
CA THR A 17 12.09 -3.29 4.71
C THR A 17 12.28 -1.85 5.16
N ASN A 18 13.54 -1.36 5.09
CA ASN A 18 13.83 0.02 5.48
C ASN A 18 13.19 1.05 4.55
N PHE A 19 12.84 0.65 3.34
CA PHE A 19 12.31 1.57 2.33
C PHE A 19 10.82 1.36 2.04
N GLY A 20 10.21 0.33 2.59
CA GLY A 20 8.80 0.09 2.34
C GLY A 20 8.31 -1.23 2.90
N ALA A 21 7.09 -1.58 2.56
CA ALA A 21 6.46 -2.81 3.03
C ALA A 21 5.88 -3.58 1.85
N PHE A 22 6.00 -4.90 1.90
CA PHE A 22 5.37 -5.76 0.92
C PHE A 22 3.97 -6.14 1.41
N ILE A 23 3.00 -5.99 0.53
CA ILE A 23 1.60 -6.24 0.83
C ILE A 23 1.12 -7.41 -0.01
N ASP A 24 0.65 -8.45 0.66
CA ASP A 24 0.04 -9.59 -0.01
C ASP A 24 -1.41 -9.23 -0.34
N LEU A 25 -1.72 -9.19 -1.61
CA LEU A 25 -3.05 -8.84 -2.10
C LEU A 25 -3.93 -10.06 -2.36
N GLY A 26 -3.40 -11.27 -2.09
CA GLY A 26 -4.10 -12.50 -2.39
C GLY A 26 -3.91 -12.92 -3.84
N ALA A 27 -4.37 -14.11 -4.18
CA ALA A 27 -4.30 -14.67 -5.54
C ALA A 27 -2.87 -14.67 -6.12
N GLY A 28 -1.86 -14.77 -5.25
CA GLY A 28 -0.47 -14.79 -5.70
C GLY A 28 0.08 -13.42 -6.07
N LYS A 29 -0.62 -12.34 -5.75
CA LYS A 29 -0.19 -10.99 -6.11
C LYS A 29 0.34 -10.27 -4.88
N THR A 30 1.45 -9.55 -5.07
CA THR A 30 2.10 -8.79 -4.01
C THR A 30 2.44 -7.40 -4.54
N GLY A 31 2.20 -6.39 -3.74
CA GLY A 31 2.57 -5.02 -4.07
C GLY A 31 3.53 -4.44 -3.05
N LEU A 32 4.07 -3.28 -3.36
CA LEU A 32 5.01 -2.58 -2.48
C LEU A 32 4.44 -1.21 -2.13
N VAL A 33 4.45 -0.90 -0.84
CA VAL A 33 4.17 0.43 -0.33
C VAL A 33 5.50 1.07 0.06
N HIS A 34 5.91 2.10 -0.69
CA HIS A 34 7.12 2.84 -0.37
C HIS A 34 6.93 3.57 0.96
N ILE A 35 8.01 3.78 1.70
CA ILE A 35 7.94 4.44 3.01
C ILE A 35 7.26 5.81 2.94
N SER A 36 7.44 6.52 1.83
CA SER A 36 6.77 7.82 1.62
C SER A 36 5.26 7.70 1.43
N GLU A 37 4.77 6.50 1.15
CA GLU A 37 3.35 6.24 0.92
C GLU A 37 2.67 5.58 2.11
N VAL A 38 3.38 5.36 3.20
CA VAL A 38 2.83 4.71 4.38
C VAL A 38 2.00 5.69 5.20
N SER A 39 2.44 6.93 5.30
CA SER A 39 1.79 7.94 6.13
C SER A 39 1.93 9.31 5.48
N ASN A 40 1.00 10.20 5.82
CA ASN A 40 1.07 11.60 5.39
C ASN A 40 2.17 12.37 6.10
N GLY A 41 2.65 11.87 7.22
CA GLY A 41 3.70 12.50 8.00
C GLY A 41 5.05 11.81 7.80
N TYR A 42 6.07 12.36 8.43
CA TYR A 42 7.39 11.75 8.40
C TYR A 42 7.40 10.43 9.14
N VAL A 43 7.94 9.40 8.51
CA VAL A 43 8.09 8.08 9.12
C VAL A 43 9.58 7.83 9.30
N LYS A 44 10.03 7.82 10.53
CA LYS A 44 11.42 7.57 10.85
C LYS A 44 11.76 6.09 10.69
N ASP A 45 10.88 5.23 11.17
CA ASP A 45 11.04 3.78 11.08
C ASP A 45 9.70 3.18 10.70
N ILE A 46 9.67 2.50 9.58
CA ILE A 46 8.43 1.91 9.08
C ILE A 46 7.88 0.87 10.06
N HIS A 47 8.73 0.24 10.85
CA HIS A 47 8.29 -0.74 11.86
C HIS A 47 7.47 -0.10 12.99
N ASP A 48 7.54 1.22 13.13
CA ASP A 48 6.75 1.94 14.12
C ASP A 48 5.29 2.08 13.69
N VAL A 49 5.02 1.98 12.41
CA VAL A 49 3.66 2.19 11.87
C VAL A 49 3.05 0.92 11.32
N LEU A 50 3.85 -0.06 10.93
CA LEU A 50 3.39 -1.31 10.33
C LEU A 50 4.05 -2.50 11.00
N SER A 51 3.33 -3.61 11.03
CA SER A 51 3.87 -4.89 11.49
C SER A 51 3.48 -5.99 10.52
N VAL A 52 4.35 -6.97 10.35
CA VAL A 52 4.05 -8.13 9.52
C VAL A 52 2.79 -8.81 10.06
N GLY A 53 1.87 -9.09 9.16
CA GLY A 53 0.59 -9.69 9.52
C GLY A 53 -0.54 -8.70 9.68
N ASP A 54 -0.24 -7.38 9.67
CA ASP A 54 -1.29 -6.38 9.75
C ASP A 54 -2.13 -6.36 8.48
N GLU A 55 -3.43 -6.17 8.64
CA GLU A 55 -4.31 -5.94 7.50
C GLU A 55 -4.39 -4.45 7.24
N VAL A 56 -4.19 -4.08 5.99
CA VAL A 56 -4.18 -2.67 5.59
C VAL A 56 -5.00 -2.49 4.32
N THR A 57 -5.59 -1.30 4.19
CA THR A 57 -6.24 -0.90 2.95
C THR A 57 -5.24 -0.08 2.15
N VAL A 58 -5.07 -0.43 0.89
CA VAL A 58 -4.10 0.22 0.02
C VAL A 58 -4.79 0.66 -1.27
N LYS A 59 -4.22 1.68 -1.89
CA LYS A 59 -4.67 2.14 -3.19
C LYS A 59 -3.58 1.86 -4.22
N VAL A 60 -3.98 1.32 -5.35
CA VAL A 60 -3.03 1.02 -6.43
C VAL A 60 -2.64 2.32 -7.12
N ILE A 61 -1.35 2.64 -7.10
CA ILE A 61 -0.84 3.86 -7.72
C ILE A 61 -0.05 3.58 -9.00
N SER A 62 0.44 2.35 -9.17
CA SER A 62 1.09 1.96 -10.42
C SER A 62 1.02 0.46 -10.61
N VAL A 63 0.98 0.05 -11.86
CA VAL A 63 1.05 -1.37 -12.23
C VAL A 63 2.04 -1.46 -13.38
N ASN A 64 3.13 -2.21 -13.16
CA ASN A 64 4.16 -2.38 -14.18
C ASN A 64 3.95 -3.67 -14.96
N ASP A 65 4.48 -3.70 -16.17
CA ASP A 65 4.34 -4.86 -17.05
C ASP A 65 5.00 -6.11 -16.49
N ASP A 66 5.98 -5.95 -15.61
CA ASP A 66 6.68 -7.07 -14.98
C ASP A 66 5.93 -7.63 -13.76
N GLY A 67 4.72 -7.15 -13.53
CA GLY A 67 3.89 -7.61 -12.43
C GLY A 67 4.11 -6.88 -11.11
N LYS A 68 4.96 -5.87 -11.09
CA LYS A 68 5.18 -5.07 -9.89
C LYS A 68 4.04 -4.08 -9.71
N ILE A 69 3.50 -4.03 -8.51
CA ILE A 69 2.36 -3.20 -8.18
C ILE A 69 2.80 -2.21 -7.12
N GLY A 70 2.66 -0.92 -7.42
CA GLY A 70 2.93 0.15 -6.46
C GLY A 70 1.67 0.51 -5.70
N LEU A 71 1.77 0.58 -4.39
CA LEU A 71 0.62 0.79 -3.51
C LEU A 71 0.85 1.99 -2.60
N SER A 72 -0.23 2.56 -2.09
CA SER A 72 -0.18 3.66 -1.14
C SER A 72 -1.21 3.45 -0.05
N ILE A 73 -0.77 3.46 1.19
CA ILE A 73 -1.66 3.42 2.34
C ILE A 73 -2.26 4.81 2.58
N ARG A 74 -1.42 5.85 2.52
CA ARG A 74 -1.90 7.21 2.79
C ARG A 74 -2.97 7.66 1.80
N LYS A 75 -2.82 7.30 0.53
CA LYS A 75 -3.81 7.66 -0.48
C LYS A 75 -5.11 6.88 -0.32
N ALA A 76 -5.02 5.67 0.20
CA ALA A 76 -6.22 4.88 0.48
C ALA A 76 -7.03 5.49 1.62
N GLN A 77 -6.38 6.22 2.51
CA GLN A 77 -7.02 6.90 3.63
C GLN A 77 -7.51 8.29 3.28
N GLU A 78 -7.09 8.84 2.16
CA GLU A 78 -7.59 10.11 1.70
C GLU A 78 -9.07 9.99 1.37
N GLN A 79 -9.86 10.81 2.01
CA GLN A 79 -11.26 10.89 1.66
C GLN A 79 -11.44 12.01 0.64
N PRO A 80 -12.29 11.77 -0.36
CA PRO A 80 -12.60 12.86 -1.28
C PRO A 80 -13.16 14.01 -0.46
N VAL A 81 -12.70 15.21 -0.76
CA VAL A 81 -13.22 16.40 -0.12
C VAL A 81 -14.66 16.53 -0.55
N GLU A 82 -15.55 16.08 0.29
CA GLU A 82 -16.94 16.30 0.06
C GLU A 82 -17.26 17.72 0.42
N SER A 83 -17.45 18.52 -0.57
CA SER A 83 -17.91 19.85 -0.36
C SER A 83 -19.40 19.82 -0.21
N GLY A 84 -19.83 19.45 0.89
CA GLY A 84 -21.28 19.48 0.92
C GLY A 84 -21.89 19.02 2.07
#